data_f58c0be955d4540c63bfb5f244da8d59
#
_entry.id   f58c0be955d4540c63bfb5f244da8d59
#
_cell.length_a   1.000
_cell.length_b   1.000
_cell.length_c   1.000
_cell.angle_alpha   90.00
_cell.angle_beta   90.00
_cell.angle_gamma   90.00
#
_symmetry.space_group_name_H-M   'P 1'
#
loop_
_entity.id
_entity.type
_entity.pdbx_description
1 polymer ?
#
loop_
_entity_poly.entity_id
_entity_poly.type
_entity_poly.pdbx_seq_one_letter_code
_entity_poly.pdbx_strand_id
1 'polypeptide(L)'
;MLGDGECGKTNLLRLVARGLADRFSTEELVFAVMDPRRGLRDAVPEGHLGGYAGNGKVCGGLAAGIAKELDKRMPEAVADSQALADGGWFHGPRIVVLVDDYDMLTAAGQQPLAPFLPYVPSARDIGLHFVVARRVAGAARALYDPFLQALRESGTSGLVMAGDRGEGQLFPGVYAGGQPPGRGRWVRRGEPTRLVQTAIAEPTPERVGS
;
A
#
# COMPACT_ATOMS: atom_id res chain seq x y z
N MET A 1 0.73 -7.11 -0.34
CA MET A 1 -0.07 -8.28 -0.74
C MET A 1 0.59 -8.95 -1.93
N LEU A 2 0.67 -10.27 -1.90
CA LEU A 2 1.27 -11.10 -2.95
C LEU A 2 0.21 -12.10 -3.43
N GLY A 3 -0.03 -12.15 -4.74
CA GLY A 3 -1.01 -13.07 -5.33
C GLY A 3 -1.07 -12.94 -6.85
N ASP A 4 -1.34 -14.02 -7.57
CA ASP A 4 -1.42 -14.00 -9.01
C ASP A 4 -2.72 -13.37 -9.54
N GLY A 5 -2.96 -13.47 -10.83
CA GLY A 5 -4.15 -12.90 -11.46
C GLY A 5 -5.44 -13.41 -10.79
N GLU A 6 -6.45 -12.57 -10.71
CA GLU A 6 -7.82 -12.90 -10.28
C GLU A 6 -7.95 -13.43 -8.82
N CYS A 7 -6.88 -13.39 -8.03
CA CYS A 7 -6.92 -13.87 -6.64
C CYS A 7 -7.60 -12.90 -5.65
N GLY A 8 -7.97 -11.67 -6.09
CA GLY A 8 -8.70 -10.71 -5.26
C GLY A 8 -7.88 -9.55 -4.68
N LYS A 9 -6.64 -9.29 -5.14
CA LYS A 9 -5.80 -8.17 -4.67
C LYS A 9 -6.48 -6.81 -4.81
N THR A 10 -6.91 -6.48 -6.02
CA THR A 10 -7.61 -5.22 -6.32
C THR A 10 -8.90 -5.07 -5.50
N ASN A 11 -9.65 -6.19 -5.33
CA ASN A 11 -10.83 -6.20 -4.47
C ASN A 11 -10.48 -5.82 -3.02
N LEU A 12 -9.40 -6.37 -2.47
CA LEU A 12 -8.98 -6.04 -1.11
C LEU A 12 -8.51 -4.57 -1.00
N LEU A 13 -7.82 -4.04 -2.01
CA LEU A 13 -7.46 -2.61 -2.03
C LEU A 13 -8.71 -1.72 -2.02
N ARG A 14 -9.77 -2.09 -2.77
CA ARG A 14 -11.06 -1.40 -2.73
C ARG A 14 -11.72 -1.45 -1.36
N LEU A 15 -11.71 -2.61 -0.71
CA LEU A 15 -12.24 -2.77 0.65
C LEU A 15 -11.47 -1.91 1.66
N VAL A 16 -10.15 -1.87 1.56
CA VAL A 16 -9.31 -1.02 2.42
C VAL A 16 -9.63 0.45 2.19
N ALA A 17 -9.71 0.90 0.93
CA ALA A 17 -10.02 2.29 0.61
C ALA A 17 -11.38 2.72 1.19
N ARG A 18 -12.43 1.95 0.91
CA ARG A 18 -13.79 2.23 1.40
C ARG A 18 -13.86 2.19 2.93
N GLY A 19 -13.35 1.11 3.53
CA GLY A 19 -13.42 0.97 4.99
C GLY A 19 -12.63 2.02 5.76
N LEU A 20 -11.61 2.62 5.16
CA LEU A 20 -10.91 3.78 5.73
C LEU A 20 -11.68 5.07 5.48
N ALA A 21 -12.18 5.30 4.26
CA ALA A 21 -12.98 6.49 3.94
C ALA A 21 -14.29 6.57 4.74
N ASP A 22 -14.89 5.42 5.11
CA ASP A 22 -16.07 5.36 5.96
C ASP A 22 -15.79 5.72 7.42
N ARG A 23 -14.53 5.65 7.86
CA ARG A 23 -14.14 5.85 9.27
C ARG A 23 -13.43 7.15 9.55
N PHE A 24 -12.83 7.74 8.54
CA PHE A 24 -12.02 8.95 8.67
C PHE A 24 -12.56 10.04 7.73
N SER A 25 -12.57 11.26 8.20
CA SER A 25 -12.91 12.41 7.37
C SER A 25 -11.79 12.76 6.38
N THR A 26 -12.08 13.63 5.43
CA THR A 26 -11.10 14.14 4.45
C THR A 26 -9.99 14.96 5.10
N GLU A 27 -10.24 15.51 6.30
CA GLU A 27 -9.24 16.23 7.09
C GLU A 27 -8.29 15.29 7.85
N GLU A 28 -8.71 14.03 8.04
CA GLU A 28 -7.94 13.02 8.79
C GLU A 28 -7.18 12.06 7.87
N LEU A 29 -7.64 11.85 6.62
CA LEU A 29 -7.07 10.86 5.73
C LEU A 29 -7.24 11.22 4.26
N VAL A 30 -6.16 11.08 3.48
CA VAL A 30 -6.15 11.19 2.03
C VAL A 30 -5.45 9.97 1.40
N PHE A 31 -5.88 9.63 0.18
CA PHE A 31 -5.28 8.55 -0.59
C PHE A 31 -4.45 9.07 -1.76
N ALA A 32 -3.30 8.46 -1.98
CA ALA A 32 -2.58 8.50 -3.24
C ALA A 32 -2.70 7.12 -3.91
N VAL A 33 -3.25 7.07 -5.11
CA VAL A 33 -3.52 5.82 -5.83
C VAL A 33 -2.56 5.65 -7.00
N MET A 34 -1.87 4.53 -7.04
CA MET A 34 -0.97 4.12 -8.13
C MET A 34 -1.49 2.82 -8.72
N ASP A 35 -2.12 2.91 -9.89
CA ASP A 35 -2.91 1.82 -10.45
C ASP A 35 -2.81 1.80 -11.98
N PRO A 36 -1.88 1.00 -12.53
CA PRO A 36 -1.63 0.95 -13.97
C PRO A 36 -2.78 0.33 -14.78
N ARG A 37 -3.64 -0.46 -14.14
CA ARG A 37 -4.79 -1.12 -14.80
C ARG A 37 -6.11 -0.40 -14.58
N ARG A 38 -6.11 0.68 -13.80
CA ARG A 38 -7.31 1.47 -13.48
C ARG A 38 -8.39 0.68 -12.74
N GLY A 39 -8.01 -0.40 -12.04
CA GLY A 39 -8.92 -1.22 -11.24
C GLY A 39 -9.43 -0.54 -9.98
N LEU A 40 -8.77 0.56 -9.55
CA LEU A 40 -9.12 1.33 -8.35
C LEU A 40 -9.77 2.69 -8.66
N ARG A 41 -10.16 2.94 -9.93
CA ARG A 41 -10.63 4.27 -10.36
C ARG A 41 -11.75 4.85 -9.48
N ASP A 42 -12.69 3.99 -9.07
CA ASP A 42 -13.88 4.38 -8.29
C ASP A 42 -13.82 3.83 -6.86
N ALA A 43 -12.61 3.41 -6.40
CA ALA A 43 -12.45 2.80 -5.09
C ALA A 43 -12.35 3.82 -3.96
N VAL A 44 -11.88 5.03 -4.28
CA VAL A 44 -11.66 6.14 -3.34
C VAL A 44 -12.66 7.24 -3.63
N PRO A 45 -13.44 7.71 -2.63
CA PRO A 45 -14.31 8.87 -2.79
C PRO A 45 -13.50 10.12 -3.20
N GLU A 46 -14.07 10.98 -4.05
CA GLU A 46 -13.39 12.14 -4.63
C GLU A 46 -12.75 13.05 -3.57
N GLY A 47 -13.46 13.32 -2.47
CA GLY A 47 -12.94 14.16 -1.39
C GLY A 47 -11.72 13.58 -0.65
N HIS A 48 -11.50 12.26 -0.70
CA HIS A 48 -10.34 11.60 -0.09
C HIS A 48 -9.19 11.39 -1.09
N LEU A 49 -9.39 11.68 -2.39
CA LEU A 49 -8.40 11.41 -3.42
C LEU A 49 -7.41 12.58 -3.55
N GLY A 50 -6.22 12.43 -2.98
CA GLY A 50 -5.12 13.39 -3.10
C GLY A 50 -4.33 13.26 -4.41
N GLY A 51 -4.42 12.11 -5.11
CA GLY A 51 -3.79 11.93 -6.41
C GLY A 51 -3.96 10.52 -6.98
N TYR A 52 -3.99 10.44 -8.32
CA TYR A 52 -4.10 9.17 -9.05
C TYR A 52 -3.06 9.09 -10.17
N ALA A 53 -2.33 7.98 -10.25
CA ALA A 53 -1.28 7.77 -11.24
C ALA A 53 -1.39 6.37 -11.86
N GLY A 54 -1.43 6.33 -13.20
CA GLY A 54 -1.64 5.09 -13.97
C GLY A 54 -0.40 4.56 -14.70
N ASN A 55 0.80 5.12 -14.49
CA ASN A 55 2.03 4.60 -15.08
C ASN A 55 3.26 5.01 -14.23
N GLY A 56 4.38 4.32 -14.41
CA GLY A 56 5.57 4.50 -13.59
C GLY A 56 6.10 5.94 -13.53
N LYS A 57 6.09 6.67 -14.65
CA LYS A 57 6.57 8.06 -14.68
C LYS A 57 5.67 8.99 -13.85
N VAL A 58 4.35 8.86 -14.02
CA VAL A 58 3.37 9.67 -13.26
C VAL A 58 3.38 9.26 -11.79
N CYS A 59 3.52 7.96 -11.48
CA CYS A 59 3.69 7.48 -10.11
C CYS A 59 4.92 8.09 -9.44
N GLY A 60 6.07 8.13 -10.13
CA GLY A 60 7.28 8.78 -9.62
C GLY A 60 7.10 10.27 -9.34
N GLY A 61 6.39 10.98 -10.23
CA GLY A 61 6.03 12.38 -10.03
C GLY A 61 5.11 12.60 -8.82
N LEU A 62 4.09 11.75 -8.67
CA LEU A 62 3.19 11.78 -7.50
C LEU A 62 3.95 11.47 -6.21
N ALA A 63 4.80 10.44 -6.21
CA ALA A 63 5.64 10.11 -5.06
C ALA A 63 6.56 11.26 -4.66
N ALA A 64 7.21 11.91 -5.64
CA ALA A 64 8.08 13.07 -5.39
C ALA A 64 7.29 14.28 -4.85
N GLY A 65 6.05 14.48 -5.30
CA GLY A 65 5.16 15.51 -4.76
C GLY A 65 4.80 15.26 -3.30
N ILE A 66 4.46 14.02 -2.97
CA ILE A 66 4.16 13.61 -1.60
C ILE A 66 5.40 13.70 -0.72
N ALA A 67 6.58 13.29 -1.21
CA ALA A 67 7.84 13.38 -0.48
C ALA A 67 8.12 14.82 0.02
N LYS A 68 7.87 15.83 -0.80
CA LYS A 68 8.00 17.25 -0.39
C LYS A 68 7.05 17.64 0.74
N GLU A 69 5.88 17.02 0.83
CA GLU A 69 4.97 17.24 1.94
C GLU A 69 5.47 16.51 3.20
N LEU A 70 6.02 15.31 3.03
CA LEU A 70 6.59 14.53 4.13
C LEU A 70 7.83 15.19 4.73
N ASP A 71 8.63 15.91 3.93
CA ASP A 71 9.77 16.69 4.45
C ASP A 71 9.34 17.66 5.56
N LYS A 72 8.15 18.27 5.43
CA LYS A 72 7.60 19.19 6.43
C LYS A 72 7.14 18.48 7.71
N ARG A 73 6.95 17.16 7.65
CA ARG A 73 6.50 16.32 8.76
C ARG A 73 7.64 15.62 9.47
N MET A 74 8.84 15.67 8.91
CA MET A 74 10.01 15.12 9.58
C MET A 74 10.38 16.02 10.77
N PRO A 75 10.66 15.42 11.94
CA PRO A 75 11.07 16.21 13.10
C PRO A 75 12.37 16.96 12.79
N GLU A 76 12.44 18.22 13.17
CA GLU A 76 13.69 18.93 13.17
C GLU A 76 14.67 18.25 14.14
N ALA A 77 15.98 18.34 13.86
CA ALA A 77 17.02 17.65 14.63
C ALA A 77 17.01 17.99 16.14
N VAL A 78 16.31 19.06 16.53
CA VAL A 78 16.06 19.48 17.91
C VAL A 78 14.54 19.53 18.12
N ALA A 79 13.92 18.35 18.27
CA ALA A 79 12.51 18.29 18.64
C ALA A 79 12.37 18.61 20.14
N ASP A 80 11.46 19.52 20.48
CA ASP A 80 11.09 19.78 21.86
C ASP A 80 10.48 18.49 22.46
N SER A 81 10.98 18.08 23.63
CA SER A 81 10.54 16.88 24.33
C SER A 81 9.04 16.88 24.65
N GLN A 82 8.42 18.05 24.70
CA GLN A 82 6.99 18.22 24.91
C GLN A 82 6.18 17.82 23.67
N ALA A 83 6.62 18.18 22.46
CA ALA A 83 5.99 17.77 21.20
C ALA A 83 6.05 16.26 20.98
N LEU A 84 7.08 15.61 21.51
CA LEU A 84 7.22 14.15 21.54
C LEU A 84 6.18 13.46 22.44
N ALA A 85 5.85 14.08 23.58
CA ALA A 85 4.91 13.52 24.54
C ALA A 85 3.45 13.60 24.09
N ASP A 86 3.11 14.63 23.30
CA ASP A 86 1.74 14.90 22.82
C ASP A 86 1.33 14.05 21.60
N GLY A 87 2.20 13.20 21.07
CA GLY A 87 1.89 12.17 20.07
C GLY A 87 1.57 12.69 18.67
N GLY A 88 1.80 13.94 18.36
CA GLY A 88 1.51 14.55 17.08
C GLY A 88 2.72 15.24 16.44
N TRP A 89 3.51 14.48 15.65
CA TRP A 89 4.65 15.04 14.91
C TRP A 89 4.24 15.85 13.69
N PHE A 90 3.03 15.68 13.22
CA PHE A 90 2.59 16.32 11.98
C PHE A 90 1.16 16.85 12.10
N HIS A 91 0.90 17.89 11.32
CA HIS A 91 -0.43 18.44 11.11
C HIS A 91 -0.96 18.04 9.74
N GLY A 92 -2.28 17.84 9.63
CA GLY A 92 -2.96 17.44 8.40
C GLY A 92 -3.29 15.95 8.31
N PRO A 93 -3.87 15.50 7.18
CA PRO A 93 -4.37 14.15 7.04
C PRO A 93 -3.26 13.10 6.96
N ARG A 94 -3.54 11.91 7.44
CA ARG A 94 -2.72 10.72 7.13
C ARG A 94 -2.75 10.47 5.62
N ILE A 95 -1.63 10.03 5.09
CA ILE A 95 -1.49 9.71 3.67
C ILE A 95 -1.43 8.20 3.52
N VAL A 96 -2.39 7.62 2.81
CA VAL A 96 -2.41 6.21 2.46
C VAL A 96 -2.09 6.04 0.98
N VAL A 97 -0.96 5.42 0.69
CA VAL A 97 -0.52 5.12 -0.67
C VAL A 97 -1.00 3.72 -1.04
N LEU A 98 -1.99 3.66 -1.94
CA LEU A 98 -2.49 2.41 -2.49
C LEU A 98 -1.77 2.11 -3.81
N VAL A 99 -1.11 0.97 -3.89
CA VAL A 99 -0.36 0.56 -5.08
C VAL A 99 -0.90 -0.79 -5.55
N ASP A 100 -1.55 -0.80 -6.69
CA ASP A 100 -1.93 -2.06 -7.36
C ASP A 100 -0.93 -2.40 -8.46
N ASP A 101 -0.80 -3.70 -8.75
CA ASP A 101 0.10 -4.26 -9.78
C ASP A 101 1.52 -3.60 -9.77
N TYR A 102 2.16 -3.53 -8.59
CA TYR A 102 3.49 -2.92 -8.40
C TYR A 102 4.54 -3.46 -9.38
N ASP A 103 4.45 -4.74 -9.74
CA ASP A 103 5.33 -5.37 -10.73
C ASP A 103 5.24 -4.72 -12.13
N MET A 104 4.09 -4.14 -12.50
CA MET A 104 3.95 -3.38 -13.74
C MET A 104 4.61 -2.00 -13.66
N LEU A 105 4.57 -1.38 -12.49
CA LEU A 105 5.15 -0.06 -12.27
C LEU A 105 6.68 -0.10 -12.20
N THR A 106 7.25 -1.23 -11.79
CA THR A 106 8.70 -1.45 -11.69
C THR A 106 9.28 -2.14 -12.92
N ALA A 107 8.48 -2.38 -13.95
CA ALA A 107 8.95 -2.92 -15.21
C ALA A 107 10.09 -2.08 -15.81
N ALA A 108 11.03 -2.72 -16.51
CA ALA A 108 12.19 -2.08 -17.10
C ALA A 108 13.10 -1.33 -16.11
N GLY A 109 13.14 -1.75 -14.83
CA GLY A 109 14.03 -1.20 -13.82
C GLY A 109 13.56 0.16 -13.25
N GLN A 110 12.33 0.56 -13.50
CA GLN A 110 11.77 1.77 -12.90
C GLN A 110 11.59 1.60 -11.40
N GLN A 111 11.82 2.66 -10.64
CA GLN A 111 11.65 2.70 -9.18
C GLN A 111 10.73 3.87 -8.78
N PRO A 112 9.45 3.83 -9.12
CA PRO A 112 8.54 4.96 -8.93
C PRO A 112 8.31 5.31 -7.45
N LEU A 113 8.56 4.38 -6.53
CA LEU A 113 8.42 4.60 -5.08
C LEU A 113 9.74 4.96 -4.39
N ALA A 114 10.85 5.08 -5.12
CA ALA A 114 12.15 5.48 -4.56
C ALA A 114 12.09 6.80 -3.75
N PRO A 115 11.28 7.82 -4.13
CA PRO A 115 11.15 9.04 -3.33
C PRO A 115 10.64 8.82 -1.90
N PHE A 116 10.00 7.68 -1.61
CA PHE A 116 9.53 7.36 -0.25
C PHE A 116 10.57 6.68 0.63
N LEU A 117 11.70 6.20 0.06
CA LEU A 117 12.70 5.45 0.83
C LEU A 117 13.18 6.15 2.11
N PRO A 118 13.46 7.47 2.10
CA PRO A 118 13.91 8.16 3.31
C PRO A 118 12.87 8.18 4.44
N TYR A 119 11.59 8.05 4.10
CA TYR A 119 10.48 8.18 5.05
C TYR A 119 9.95 6.85 5.57
N VAL A 120 10.27 5.72 4.91
CA VAL A 120 9.75 4.40 5.32
C VAL A 120 10.06 4.06 6.78
N PRO A 121 11.26 4.31 7.32
CA PRO A 121 11.55 4.00 8.72
C PRO A 121 10.64 4.73 9.72
N SER A 122 10.26 5.98 9.43
CA SER A 122 9.43 6.84 10.27
C SER A 122 7.98 6.97 9.77
N ALA A 123 7.59 6.15 8.80
CA ALA A 123 6.32 6.31 8.08
C ALA A 123 5.12 6.41 9.01
N ARG A 124 5.06 5.57 10.05
CA ARG A 124 3.97 5.57 11.03
C ARG A 124 3.88 6.90 11.78
N ASP A 125 5.02 7.45 12.16
CA ASP A 125 5.10 8.64 13.03
C ASP A 125 4.74 9.91 12.26
N ILE A 126 4.99 9.95 10.94
CA ILE A 126 4.64 11.05 10.03
C ILE A 126 3.31 10.86 9.31
N GLY A 127 2.53 9.85 9.71
CA GLY A 127 1.21 9.57 9.14
C GLY A 127 1.23 9.03 7.70
N LEU A 128 2.30 8.35 7.30
CA LEU A 128 2.41 7.71 5.98
C LEU A 128 2.16 6.21 6.07
N HIS A 129 1.28 5.69 5.22
CA HIS A 129 0.93 4.29 5.18
C HIS A 129 0.97 3.75 3.75
N PHE A 130 1.36 2.48 3.58
CA PHE A 130 1.42 1.83 2.28
C PHE A 130 0.58 0.56 2.26
N VAL A 131 -0.19 0.36 1.19
CA VAL A 131 -0.84 -0.91 0.87
C VAL A 131 -0.46 -1.28 -0.56
N VAL A 132 0.48 -2.21 -0.68
CA VAL A 132 1.09 -2.58 -1.96
C VAL A 132 0.64 -3.97 -2.36
N ALA A 133 0.15 -4.11 -3.59
CA ALA A 133 -0.20 -5.37 -4.21
C ALA A 133 0.68 -5.65 -5.43
N ARG A 134 1.10 -6.91 -5.58
CA ARG A 134 1.86 -7.39 -6.74
C ARG A 134 1.60 -8.87 -6.99
N ARG A 135 2.04 -9.36 -8.15
CA ARG A 135 1.99 -10.78 -8.46
C ARG A 135 2.99 -11.56 -7.62
N VAL A 136 2.68 -12.85 -7.42
CA VAL A 136 3.61 -13.84 -6.85
C VAL A 136 4.73 -14.13 -7.84
N ALA A 137 4.41 -14.22 -9.13
CA ALA A 137 5.40 -14.44 -10.17
C ALA A 137 6.54 -13.41 -10.10
N GLY A 138 7.78 -13.90 -10.00
CA GLY A 138 8.98 -13.09 -9.81
C GLY A 138 9.10 -12.42 -8.43
N ALA A 139 8.26 -12.77 -7.46
CA ALA A 139 8.27 -12.14 -6.13
C ALA A 139 9.57 -12.39 -5.38
N ALA A 140 10.16 -13.58 -5.48
CA ALA A 140 11.41 -13.89 -4.80
C ALA A 140 12.54 -12.91 -5.17
N ARG A 141 12.66 -12.53 -6.44
CA ARG A 141 13.60 -11.51 -6.89
C ARG A 141 13.20 -10.10 -6.51
N ALA A 142 11.91 -9.79 -6.62
CA ALA A 142 11.40 -8.46 -6.33
C ALA A 142 11.41 -8.11 -4.84
N LEU A 143 11.51 -9.09 -3.94
CA LEU A 143 11.70 -8.83 -2.51
C LEU A 143 13.08 -8.19 -2.19
N TYR A 144 13.99 -8.16 -3.16
CA TYR A 144 15.25 -7.38 -3.11
C TYR A 144 15.09 -5.96 -3.70
N ASP A 145 13.91 -5.59 -4.20
CA ASP A 145 13.61 -4.21 -4.57
C ASP A 145 13.80 -3.32 -3.33
N PRO A 146 14.53 -2.19 -3.42
CA PRO A 146 14.88 -1.37 -2.25
C PRO A 146 13.65 -0.90 -1.45
N PHE A 147 12.56 -0.57 -2.13
CA PHE A 147 11.34 -0.11 -1.45
C PHE A 147 10.63 -1.26 -0.71
N LEU A 148 10.48 -2.42 -1.35
CA LEU A 148 9.87 -3.59 -0.70
C LEU A 148 10.75 -4.12 0.44
N GLN A 149 12.07 -4.03 0.30
CA GLN A 149 13.01 -4.38 1.35
C GLN A 149 12.85 -3.45 2.56
N ALA A 150 12.83 -2.13 2.35
CA ALA A 150 12.62 -1.15 3.42
C ALA A 150 11.28 -1.38 4.16
N LEU A 151 10.20 -1.66 3.44
CA LEU A 151 8.91 -2.01 4.06
C LEU A 151 9.02 -3.26 4.95
N ARG A 152 9.70 -4.31 4.48
CA ARG A 152 9.89 -5.55 5.25
C ARG A 152 10.72 -5.33 6.51
N GLU A 153 11.79 -4.57 6.41
CA GLU A 153 12.66 -4.22 7.53
C GLU A 153 11.90 -3.40 8.59
N SER A 154 10.99 -2.53 8.16
CA SER A 154 10.09 -1.77 9.03
C SER A 154 8.94 -2.60 9.64
N GLY A 155 8.92 -3.92 9.42
CA GLY A 155 7.97 -4.82 10.08
C GLY A 155 6.58 -4.87 9.43
N THR A 156 6.49 -4.55 8.15
CA THR A 156 5.22 -4.61 7.38
C THR A 156 4.58 -6.00 7.46
N SER A 157 3.27 -6.04 7.67
CA SER A 157 2.45 -7.25 7.56
C SER A 157 2.30 -7.67 6.09
N GLY A 158 2.12 -8.98 5.85
CA GLY A 158 1.92 -9.54 4.52
C GLY A 158 0.63 -10.32 4.39
N LEU A 159 0.09 -10.36 3.16
CA LEU A 159 -0.96 -11.30 2.79
C LEU A 159 -0.49 -12.05 1.54
N VAL A 160 -0.37 -13.37 1.66
CA VAL A 160 -0.01 -14.26 0.55
C VAL A 160 -1.27 -15.00 0.10
N MET A 161 -1.74 -14.65 -1.08
CA MET A 161 -2.93 -15.23 -1.74
C MET A 161 -2.52 -16.36 -2.70
N ALA A 162 -3.38 -16.69 -3.68
CA ALA A 162 -3.07 -17.71 -4.67
C ALA A 162 -1.82 -17.36 -5.50
N GLY A 163 -1.01 -18.36 -5.83
CA GLY A 163 0.17 -18.21 -6.66
C GLY A 163 1.00 -19.48 -6.73
N ASP A 164 2.04 -19.47 -7.57
CA ASP A 164 2.92 -20.61 -7.74
C ASP A 164 3.81 -20.79 -6.51
N ARG A 165 3.83 -22.01 -5.95
CA ARG A 165 4.71 -22.41 -4.86
C ARG A 165 6.18 -22.41 -5.27
N GLY A 166 6.48 -22.60 -6.56
CA GLY A 166 7.83 -22.60 -7.13
C GLY A 166 8.54 -21.27 -7.04
N GLU A 167 7.83 -20.18 -6.79
CA GLU A 167 8.42 -18.84 -6.55
C GLU A 167 9.20 -18.74 -5.21
N GLY A 168 9.19 -19.81 -4.42
CA GLY A 168 9.96 -19.90 -3.20
C GLY A 168 9.27 -19.31 -1.98
N GLN A 169 10.07 -19.05 -0.95
CA GLN A 169 9.60 -18.55 0.32
C GLN A 169 9.38 -17.02 0.24
N LEU A 170 8.14 -16.56 0.45
CA LEU A 170 7.76 -15.15 0.37
C LEU A 170 7.86 -14.41 1.71
N PHE A 171 7.53 -15.13 2.80
CA PHE A 171 7.76 -14.72 4.19
C PHE A 171 8.31 -15.92 4.96
N PRO A 172 8.90 -15.76 6.15
CA PRO A 172 9.42 -16.86 6.93
C PRO A 172 8.40 -18.00 7.10
N GLY A 173 8.69 -19.17 6.52
CA GLY A 173 7.81 -20.34 6.53
C GLY A 173 6.57 -20.25 5.64
N VAL A 174 6.38 -19.18 4.84
CA VAL A 174 5.18 -18.98 4.03
C VAL A 174 5.51 -18.96 2.55
N TYR A 175 4.84 -19.84 1.82
CA TYR A 175 4.90 -20.00 0.37
C TYR A 175 3.53 -19.67 -0.24
N ALA A 176 3.50 -19.27 -1.49
CA ALA A 176 2.27 -19.23 -2.25
C ALA A 176 1.73 -20.65 -2.48
N GLY A 177 0.53 -20.76 -2.96
CA GLY A 177 -0.14 -22.03 -3.29
C GLY A 177 -1.54 -21.77 -3.80
N GLY A 178 -2.24 -22.85 -4.23
CA GLY A 178 -3.63 -22.74 -4.67
C GLY A 178 -4.53 -22.27 -3.52
N GLN A 179 -5.23 -21.18 -3.75
CA GLN A 179 -6.25 -20.63 -2.85
C GLN A 179 -7.43 -20.10 -3.69
N PRO A 180 -8.66 -20.23 -3.22
CA PRO A 180 -9.78 -19.58 -3.89
C PRO A 180 -9.64 -18.05 -3.82
N PRO A 181 -10.29 -17.31 -4.74
CA PRO A 181 -10.28 -15.86 -4.73
C PRO A 181 -10.65 -15.26 -3.36
N GLY A 182 -9.92 -14.23 -2.96
CA GLY A 182 -10.12 -13.55 -1.66
C GLY A 182 -9.50 -14.28 -0.47
N ARG A 183 -9.01 -15.52 -0.62
CA ARG A 183 -8.37 -16.24 0.47
C ARG A 183 -6.85 -16.09 0.45
N GLY A 184 -6.26 -15.95 1.64
CA GLY A 184 -4.81 -15.85 1.76
C GLY A 184 -4.31 -16.10 3.16
N ARG A 185 -2.99 -16.18 3.29
CA ARG A 185 -2.28 -16.32 4.56
C ARG A 185 -1.83 -14.95 5.01
N TRP A 186 -2.39 -14.50 6.12
CA TRP A 186 -1.98 -13.28 6.80
C TRP A 186 -0.73 -13.54 7.62
N VAL A 187 0.29 -12.74 7.40
CA VAL A 187 1.60 -12.84 8.05
C VAL A 187 1.87 -11.53 8.78
N ARG A 188 2.17 -11.62 10.07
CA ARG A 188 2.61 -10.51 10.89
C ARG A 188 3.80 -10.93 11.75
N ARG A 189 4.76 -10.05 11.91
CA ARG A 189 5.96 -10.32 12.70
C ARG A 189 5.58 -10.63 14.14
N GLY A 190 6.08 -11.75 14.67
CA GLY A 190 5.80 -12.17 16.04
C GLY A 190 4.44 -12.85 16.26
N GLU A 191 3.64 -13.04 15.19
CA GLU A 191 2.35 -13.72 15.28
C GLU A 191 2.31 -14.99 14.43
N PRO A 192 1.53 -16.00 14.83
CA PRO A 192 1.26 -17.16 13.97
C PRO A 192 0.57 -16.72 12.67
N THR A 193 0.95 -17.36 11.57
CA THR A 193 0.28 -17.17 10.28
C THR A 193 -1.19 -17.60 10.38
N ARG A 194 -2.10 -16.76 9.91
CA ARG A 194 -3.56 -17.02 9.92
C ARG A 194 -4.09 -17.14 8.51
N LEU A 195 -5.03 -18.05 8.29
CA LEU A 195 -5.81 -18.10 7.07
C LEU A 195 -6.94 -17.06 7.17
N VAL A 196 -7.07 -16.22 6.15
CA VAL A 196 -8.10 -15.17 6.09
C VAL A 196 -8.87 -15.26 4.79
N GLN A 197 -10.14 -14.89 4.83
CA GLN A 197 -11.00 -14.71 3.66
C GLN A 197 -11.46 -13.25 3.62
N THR A 198 -11.21 -12.56 2.51
CA THR A 198 -11.70 -11.19 2.31
C THR A 198 -13.14 -11.21 1.80
N ALA A 199 -13.91 -10.19 2.16
CA ALA A 199 -15.21 -9.95 1.56
C ALA A 199 -15.08 -9.54 0.08
N ILE A 200 -16.19 -9.51 -0.63
CA ILE A 200 -16.28 -8.93 -1.97
C ILE A 200 -16.67 -7.46 -1.81
N ALA A 201 -15.93 -6.56 -2.45
CA ALA A 201 -16.32 -5.16 -2.53
C ALA A 201 -17.50 -5.04 -3.49
N GLU A 202 -18.61 -4.55 -3.01
CA GLU A 202 -19.75 -4.25 -3.88
C GLU A 202 -19.37 -3.18 -4.91
N PRO A 203 -19.88 -3.28 -6.15
CA PRO A 203 -19.72 -2.21 -7.12
C PRO A 203 -20.25 -0.89 -6.53
N THR A 204 -19.53 0.20 -6.74
CA THR A 204 -20.09 1.52 -6.41
C THR A 204 -21.30 1.73 -7.32
N PRO A 205 -22.49 2.04 -6.78
CA PRO A 205 -23.64 2.34 -7.63
C PRO A 205 -23.27 3.47 -8.58
N GLU A 206 -23.45 3.25 -9.88
CA GLU A 206 -23.30 4.32 -10.87
C GLU A 206 -24.17 5.49 -10.46
N ARG A 207 -23.59 6.67 -10.28
CA ARG A 207 -24.38 7.89 -10.17
C ARG A 207 -25.08 8.06 -11.51
N VAL A 208 -26.38 7.69 -11.54
CA VAL A 208 -27.26 8.08 -12.64
C VAL A 208 -27.21 9.59 -12.68
N GLY A 209 -26.57 10.12 -13.72
CA GLY A 209 -26.45 11.56 -13.92
C GLY A 209 -27.85 12.16 -14.04
N SER A 210 -28.10 13.16 -13.23
CA SER A 210 -29.25 14.07 -13.36
C SER A 210 -28.93 15.12 -14.39
#